data_1112cea31f1d58aec83039ce03dc6db5
#
_entry.id   1112cea31f1d58aec83039ce03dc6db5
#
_cell.length_a   1.000
_cell.length_b   1.000
_cell.length_c   1.000
_cell.angle_alpha   90.00
_cell.angle_beta   90.00
_cell.angle_gamma   90.00
#
_symmetry.space_group_name_H-M   'P 1'
#
loop_
_entity.id
_entity.type
_entity.pdbx_description
1 polymer ?
#
loop_
_entity_poly.entity_id
_entity_poly.type
_entity_poly.pdbx_seq_one_letter_code
_entity_poly.pdbx_strand_id
1 'polypeptide(L)'
;WDLVIGTPNDSQSFETALGNYKAGFVSKCSNIDYSSNQYIWRMSNYNDKLFLGTFDSSTLYDYLIPKNIPCSLNNFKEILKFLLHYLIQLKIINSSNAYNIIDLFKNYTNLSNTPDKISLVYACSHSNEMKPSEYLEEHINNLTINVDLNLLSYFNAFLPDDLSTEITGLISDINFVNCGNYLNKNVLSALDTISKKFPYDTINDDEKYLELIYENLSYYFGDGTVDAIRNAIDKCNNNKENLILLISKIKNYLNSDEIARQIYYIKEIRKMLDNSLPGFDFFVSNDGLNFNRITRNGF
;
A
#
# COMPACT_ATOMS: atom_id res chain seq x y z
N TRP A 1 -16.84 7.59 -43.37
CA TRP A 1 -16.26 6.30 -42.99
C TRP A 1 -17.39 5.35 -42.66
N ASP A 2 -17.38 4.17 -43.26
CA ASP A 2 -18.40 3.15 -43.05
C ASP A 2 -17.84 2.06 -42.15
N LEU A 3 -18.64 1.57 -41.22
CA LEU A 3 -18.26 0.45 -40.35
C LEU A 3 -18.46 -0.86 -41.14
N VAL A 4 -17.38 -1.56 -41.44
CA VAL A 4 -17.42 -2.83 -42.19
C VAL A 4 -17.57 -4.02 -41.25
N ILE A 5 -16.78 -4.05 -40.18
CA ILE A 5 -16.80 -5.08 -39.13
C ILE A 5 -16.81 -4.40 -37.75
N GLY A 6 -17.63 -4.92 -36.87
CA GLY A 6 -17.66 -4.48 -35.46
C GLY A 6 -19.06 -4.17 -34.95
N THR A 7 -19.12 -3.82 -33.70
CA THR A 7 -20.35 -3.35 -33.05
C THR A 7 -20.34 -1.82 -33.01
N PRO A 8 -21.34 -1.14 -33.59
CA PRO A 8 -21.45 0.29 -33.47
C PRO A 8 -21.60 0.66 -31.98
N ASN A 9 -20.98 1.76 -31.55
CA ASN A 9 -21.19 2.32 -30.24
C ASN A 9 -22.13 3.52 -30.28
N ASP A 10 -22.70 3.89 -29.15
CA ASP A 10 -23.71 4.95 -29.03
C ASP A 10 -23.18 6.34 -29.45
N SER A 11 -21.87 6.52 -29.53
CA SER A 11 -21.24 7.78 -29.97
C SER A 11 -21.00 7.85 -31.47
N GLN A 12 -21.26 6.78 -32.22
CA GLN A 12 -21.08 6.72 -33.65
C GLN A 12 -22.42 6.68 -34.37
N SER A 13 -22.54 7.42 -35.47
CA SER A 13 -23.74 7.47 -36.30
C SER A 13 -23.99 6.21 -37.15
N PHE A 14 -23.30 5.13 -36.89
CA PHE A 14 -23.42 3.87 -37.63
C PHE A 14 -24.39 2.93 -36.93
N GLU A 15 -25.55 2.75 -37.49
CA GLU A 15 -26.56 1.84 -36.94
C GLU A 15 -26.20 0.35 -37.19
N THR A 16 -25.47 0.04 -38.27
CA THR A 16 -25.11 -1.33 -38.63
C THR A 16 -23.76 -1.37 -39.35
N ALA A 17 -23.04 -2.50 -39.20
CA ALA A 17 -21.89 -2.77 -40.03
C ALA A 17 -22.33 -3.20 -41.45
N LEU A 18 -21.59 -2.77 -42.48
CA LEU A 18 -21.88 -3.10 -43.89
C LEU A 18 -21.67 -4.59 -44.22
N GLY A 19 -20.73 -5.23 -43.53
CA GLY A 19 -20.39 -6.63 -43.75
C GLY A 19 -21.27 -7.61 -42.98
N ASN A 20 -21.08 -8.89 -43.23
CA ASN A 20 -21.80 -9.98 -42.58
C ASN A 20 -21.38 -10.18 -41.11
N TYR A 21 -20.24 -9.64 -40.68
CA TYR A 21 -19.71 -9.84 -39.36
C TYR A 21 -20.05 -8.66 -38.44
N LYS A 22 -21.22 -8.73 -37.80
CA LYS A 22 -21.76 -7.65 -36.99
C LYS A 22 -21.33 -7.70 -35.53
N ALA A 23 -21.14 -8.90 -35.03
CA ALA A 23 -20.74 -9.03 -33.62
C ALA A 23 -19.23 -8.89 -33.50
N GLY A 24 -18.84 -7.88 -32.85
CA GLY A 24 -17.50 -7.80 -32.32
C GLY A 24 -17.17 -9.06 -31.55
N PHE A 25 -16.04 -9.24 -31.32
CA PHE A 25 -15.20 -10.09 -30.62
C PHE A 25 -15.51 -10.07 -29.10
N VAL A 26 -16.77 -10.03 -28.69
CA VAL A 26 -17.23 -9.70 -27.36
C VAL A 26 -17.33 -10.94 -26.51
N SER A 27 -16.55 -10.95 -25.46
CA SER A 27 -16.87 -11.66 -24.24
C SER A 27 -17.61 -10.70 -23.30
N LYS A 28 -18.93 -10.83 -23.16
CA LYS A 28 -19.68 -10.02 -22.19
C LYS A 28 -19.53 -10.61 -20.81
N CYS A 29 -18.93 -9.86 -19.89
CA CYS A 29 -19.16 -10.05 -18.48
C CYS A 29 -20.41 -9.28 -18.04
N SER A 30 -21.17 -9.83 -17.13
CA SER A 30 -22.54 -9.41 -16.81
C SER A 30 -22.71 -7.93 -16.40
N ASN A 31 -21.64 -7.21 -16.09
CA ASN A 31 -21.70 -5.81 -15.65
C ASN A 31 -20.57 -4.92 -16.22
N ILE A 32 -19.75 -5.44 -17.12
CA ILE A 32 -18.67 -4.68 -17.76
C ILE A 32 -18.71 -5.01 -19.25
N ASP A 33 -18.99 -4.00 -20.06
CA ASP A 33 -18.87 -4.11 -21.53
C ASP A 33 -17.38 -4.04 -21.89
N TYR A 34 -16.72 -5.18 -21.80
CA TYR A 34 -15.32 -5.32 -22.19
C TYR A 34 -15.17 -6.28 -23.37
N SER A 35 -14.51 -5.80 -24.41
CA SER A 35 -14.09 -6.61 -25.55
C SER A 35 -12.59 -6.84 -25.49
N SER A 36 -12.15 -8.08 -25.38
CA SER A 36 -10.73 -8.42 -25.41
C SER A 36 -10.12 -8.27 -26.80
N ASN A 37 -10.86 -8.56 -27.84
CA ASN A 37 -10.49 -8.31 -29.24
C ASN A 37 -10.82 -6.87 -29.64
N GLN A 38 -9.90 -5.95 -29.40
CA GLN A 38 -10.18 -4.51 -29.44
C GLN A 38 -10.06 -3.91 -30.84
N TYR A 39 -9.20 -4.44 -31.71
CA TYR A 39 -8.94 -3.87 -33.01
C TYR A 39 -8.26 -4.89 -33.98
N ILE A 40 -8.24 -4.53 -35.25
CA ILE A 40 -7.51 -5.26 -36.28
C ILE A 40 -6.02 -4.90 -36.12
N TRP A 41 -5.21 -5.92 -35.85
CA TRP A 41 -3.75 -5.76 -35.70
C TRP A 41 -3.03 -5.76 -37.03
N ARG A 42 -3.43 -6.65 -37.96
CA ARG A 42 -2.81 -6.83 -39.25
C ARG A 42 -3.86 -7.09 -40.35
N MET A 43 -3.61 -6.51 -41.51
CA MET A 43 -4.31 -6.81 -42.76
C MET A 43 -3.29 -7.16 -43.81
N SER A 44 -3.62 -8.12 -44.69
CA SER A 44 -2.79 -8.51 -45.81
C SER A 44 -3.64 -9.05 -46.98
N ASN A 45 -3.25 -8.71 -48.18
CA ASN A 45 -3.83 -9.28 -49.42
C ASN A 45 -2.96 -10.44 -49.89
N TYR A 46 -3.60 -11.55 -50.22
CA TYR A 46 -2.96 -12.70 -50.86
C TYR A 46 -3.97 -13.46 -51.73
N ASN A 47 -3.63 -13.75 -52.98
CA ASN A 47 -4.48 -14.46 -53.97
C ASN A 47 -5.90 -13.85 -54.03
N ASP A 48 -5.99 -12.53 -54.22
CA ASP A 48 -7.23 -11.76 -54.34
C ASP A 48 -8.16 -11.85 -53.12
N LYS A 49 -7.59 -12.21 -51.95
CA LYS A 49 -8.32 -12.27 -50.70
C LYS A 49 -7.71 -11.33 -49.67
N LEU A 50 -8.56 -10.70 -48.88
CA LEU A 50 -8.17 -9.88 -47.74
C LEU A 50 -8.17 -10.73 -46.45
N PHE A 51 -7.04 -10.79 -45.80
CA PHE A 51 -6.86 -11.45 -44.52
C PHE A 51 -6.77 -10.42 -43.42
N LEU A 52 -7.45 -10.66 -42.27
CA LEU A 52 -7.44 -9.84 -41.09
C LEU A 52 -7.05 -10.66 -39.85
N GLY A 53 -6.13 -10.16 -39.09
CA GLY A 53 -5.84 -10.69 -37.75
C GLY A 53 -6.16 -9.63 -36.67
N THR A 54 -6.85 -10.05 -35.62
CA THR A 54 -7.20 -9.16 -34.50
C THR A 54 -6.15 -9.19 -33.41
N PHE A 55 -6.20 -8.20 -32.53
CA PHE A 55 -5.44 -8.18 -31.29
C PHE A 55 -6.33 -8.50 -30.11
N ASP A 56 -5.99 -9.56 -29.38
CA ASP A 56 -6.65 -9.93 -28.13
C ASP A 56 -5.82 -9.49 -26.92
N SER A 57 -6.31 -8.49 -26.21
CA SER A 57 -5.66 -7.98 -25.00
C SER A 57 -5.82 -8.88 -23.77
N SER A 58 -6.68 -9.91 -23.85
CA SER A 58 -6.89 -10.84 -22.72
C SER A 58 -5.61 -11.58 -22.34
N THR A 59 -4.74 -11.86 -23.30
CA THR A 59 -3.43 -12.49 -23.05
C THR A 59 -2.52 -11.63 -22.20
N LEU A 60 -2.59 -10.30 -22.32
CA LEU A 60 -1.84 -9.36 -21.50
C LEU A 60 -2.41 -9.31 -20.08
N TYR A 61 -3.72 -9.27 -19.95
CA TYR A 61 -4.38 -9.20 -18.63
C TYR A 61 -4.19 -10.47 -17.81
N ASP A 62 -4.03 -11.64 -18.44
CA ASP A 62 -3.74 -12.90 -17.71
C ASP A 62 -2.40 -12.84 -16.95
N TYR A 63 -1.44 -12.04 -17.43
CA TYR A 63 -0.20 -11.76 -16.72
C TYR A 63 -0.35 -10.72 -15.60
N LEU A 64 -1.22 -9.73 -15.80
CA LEU A 64 -1.37 -8.59 -14.89
C LEU A 64 -2.33 -8.89 -13.75
N ILE A 65 -3.33 -9.75 -13.95
CA ILE A 65 -4.38 -10.02 -12.97
C ILE A 65 -4.12 -11.34 -12.24
N PRO A 66 -4.03 -11.35 -10.92
CA PRO A 66 -3.78 -12.56 -10.15
C PRO A 66 -4.82 -13.64 -10.42
N LYS A 67 -4.37 -14.89 -10.58
CA LYS A 67 -5.28 -16.05 -10.76
C LYS A 67 -6.08 -16.37 -9.51
N ASN A 68 -5.47 -16.16 -8.34
CA ASN A 68 -6.06 -16.49 -7.05
C ASN A 68 -6.44 -15.22 -6.30
N ILE A 69 -7.62 -14.67 -6.60
CA ILE A 69 -8.17 -13.57 -5.83
C ILE A 69 -9.05 -14.16 -4.73
N PRO A 70 -8.80 -13.89 -3.44
CA PRO A 70 -9.63 -14.41 -2.35
C PRO A 70 -11.10 -14.06 -2.53
N CYS A 71 -12.00 -14.99 -2.25
CA CYS A 71 -13.45 -14.78 -2.38
C CYS A 71 -13.94 -13.64 -1.46
N SER A 72 -13.30 -13.48 -0.31
CA SER A 72 -13.62 -12.45 0.68
C SER A 72 -12.38 -11.59 0.92
N LEU A 73 -12.54 -10.29 0.74
CA LEU A 73 -11.57 -9.25 1.07
C LEU A 73 -12.31 -8.21 1.92
N ASN A 74 -12.72 -8.62 3.13
CA ASN A 74 -13.65 -7.87 3.96
C ASN A 74 -12.95 -6.98 5.00
N ASN A 75 -11.64 -7.11 5.12
CA ASN A 75 -10.90 -6.31 6.08
C ASN A 75 -9.51 -5.95 5.56
N PHE A 76 -8.98 -4.88 6.14
CA PHE A 76 -7.67 -4.33 5.84
C PHE A 76 -6.55 -5.39 5.74
N LYS A 77 -6.51 -6.38 6.66
CA LYS A 77 -5.43 -7.39 6.68
C LYS A 77 -5.46 -8.30 5.45
N GLU A 78 -6.64 -8.66 4.99
CA GLU A 78 -6.82 -9.49 3.79
C GLU A 78 -6.48 -8.70 2.53
N ILE A 79 -6.92 -7.44 2.47
CA ILE A 79 -6.60 -6.53 1.37
C ILE A 79 -5.08 -6.29 1.29
N LEU A 80 -4.44 -5.99 2.42
CA LEU A 80 -3.00 -5.80 2.50
C LEU A 80 -2.23 -7.04 2.03
N LYS A 81 -2.60 -8.22 2.52
CA LYS A 81 -1.97 -9.48 2.08
C LYS A 81 -2.13 -9.71 0.59
N PHE A 82 -3.32 -9.46 0.06
CA PHE A 82 -3.59 -9.58 -1.37
C PHE A 82 -2.71 -8.64 -2.19
N LEU A 83 -2.64 -7.36 -1.83
CA LEU A 83 -1.81 -6.37 -2.52
C LEU A 83 -0.31 -6.72 -2.46
N LEU A 84 0.19 -7.15 -1.30
CA LEU A 84 1.59 -7.55 -1.16
C LEU A 84 1.90 -8.80 -2.00
N HIS A 85 0.99 -9.78 -2.02
CA HIS A 85 1.14 -10.96 -2.87
C HIS A 85 1.16 -10.59 -4.36
N TYR A 86 0.32 -9.65 -4.76
CA TYR A 86 0.28 -9.13 -6.12
C TYR A 86 1.58 -8.40 -6.49
N LEU A 87 2.12 -7.56 -5.60
CA LEU A 87 3.41 -6.88 -5.81
C LEU A 87 4.59 -7.87 -5.93
N ILE A 88 4.55 -8.99 -5.18
CA ILE A 88 5.54 -10.07 -5.31
C ILE A 88 5.39 -10.76 -6.68
N GLN A 89 4.17 -11.06 -7.12
CA GLN A 89 3.91 -11.68 -8.42
C GLN A 89 4.42 -10.81 -9.58
N LEU A 90 4.24 -9.50 -9.49
CA LEU A 90 4.76 -8.53 -10.46
C LEU A 90 6.28 -8.30 -10.34
N LYS A 91 6.95 -8.94 -9.36
CA LYS A 91 8.39 -8.75 -9.06
C LYS A 91 8.76 -7.31 -8.70
N ILE A 92 7.82 -6.53 -8.18
CA ILE A 92 8.05 -5.18 -7.69
C ILE A 92 8.72 -5.20 -6.32
N ILE A 93 8.29 -6.13 -5.46
CA ILE A 93 8.90 -6.38 -4.14
C ILE A 93 9.28 -7.86 -4.01
N ASN A 94 10.17 -8.16 -3.09
CA ASN A 94 10.47 -9.54 -2.69
C ASN A 94 9.67 -9.94 -1.43
N SER A 95 9.72 -11.22 -1.08
CA SER A 95 9.00 -11.74 0.10
C SER A 95 9.48 -11.11 1.41
N SER A 96 10.77 -10.78 1.54
CA SER A 96 11.32 -10.12 2.74
C SER A 96 10.69 -8.74 2.93
N ASN A 97 10.59 -7.94 1.86
CA ASN A 97 9.96 -6.64 1.90
C ASN A 97 8.48 -6.73 2.30
N ALA A 98 7.76 -7.72 1.78
CA ALA A 98 6.36 -7.96 2.16
C ALA A 98 6.23 -8.31 3.65
N TYR A 99 7.13 -9.13 4.21
CA TYR A 99 7.13 -9.43 5.65
C TYR A 99 7.40 -8.18 6.48
N ASN A 100 8.35 -7.34 6.09
CA ASN A 100 8.66 -6.09 6.79
C ASN A 100 7.44 -5.14 6.81
N ILE A 101 6.71 -5.04 5.70
CA ILE A 101 5.47 -4.24 5.64
C ILE A 101 4.41 -4.83 6.57
N ILE A 102 4.20 -6.15 6.57
CA ILE A 102 3.25 -6.80 7.48
C ILE A 102 3.62 -6.54 8.94
N ASP A 103 4.90 -6.62 9.29
CA ASP A 103 5.37 -6.40 10.65
C ASP A 103 5.22 -4.95 11.08
N LEU A 104 5.40 -3.98 10.16
CA LEU A 104 5.07 -2.58 10.42
C LEU A 104 3.62 -2.42 10.85
N PHE A 105 2.69 -3.01 10.10
CA PHE A 105 1.26 -2.90 10.42
C PHE A 105 0.85 -3.68 11.67
N LYS A 106 1.55 -4.75 12.03
CA LYS A 106 1.34 -5.46 13.30
C LYS A 106 1.82 -4.62 14.49
N ASN A 107 3.01 -4.05 14.37
CA ASN A 107 3.62 -3.24 15.42
C ASN A 107 2.84 -1.95 15.66
N TYR A 108 2.15 -1.42 14.63
CA TYR A 108 1.20 -0.32 14.80
C TYR A 108 0.12 -0.59 15.85
N THR A 109 -0.43 -1.82 15.89
CA THR A 109 -1.43 -2.16 16.90
C THR A 109 -0.85 -2.07 18.31
N ASN A 110 0.41 -2.41 18.48
CA ASN A 110 1.12 -2.29 19.76
C ASN A 110 1.41 -0.83 20.08
N LEU A 111 1.87 -0.04 19.10
CA LEU A 111 2.13 1.40 19.27
C LEU A 111 0.88 2.20 19.63
N SER A 112 -0.28 1.86 19.04
CA SER A 112 -1.54 2.54 19.35
C SER A 112 -2.10 2.20 20.73
N ASN A 113 -1.69 1.07 21.30
CA ASN A 113 -2.10 0.63 22.64
C ASN A 113 -1.12 1.10 23.74
N THR A 114 0.03 1.70 23.39
CA THR A 114 0.96 2.24 24.36
C THR A 114 0.54 3.64 24.79
N PRO A 115 0.80 4.05 26.07
CA PRO A 115 0.49 5.39 26.54
C PRO A 115 1.04 6.48 25.61
N ASP A 116 0.28 7.55 25.43
CA ASP A 116 0.44 8.53 24.33
C ASP A 116 1.76 9.29 24.29
N LYS A 117 2.59 9.22 25.32
CA LYS A 117 3.85 9.98 25.33
C LYS A 117 5.01 9.16 25.87
N ILE A 118 6.03 8.95 25.07
CA ILE A 118 7.36 8.61 25.57
C ILE A 118 7.88 9.87 26.26
N SER A 119 7.64 10.01 27.53
CA SER A 119 8.14 11.12 28.31
C SER A 119 8.91 10.62 29.54
N LEU A 120 9.90 11.39 29.95
CA LEU A 120 10.63 11.08 31.19
C LEU A 120 9.70 11.11 32.40
N VAL A 121 8.74 12.03 32.40
CA VAL A 121 7.72 12.14 33.46
C VAL A 121 6.90 10.87 33.51
N TYR A 122 6.39 10.41 32.38
CA TYR A 122 5.58 9.19 32.33
C TYR A 122 6.37 7.96 32.80
N ALA A 123 7.60 7.79 32.29
CA ALA A 123 8.46 6.68 32.68
C ALA A 123 8.75 6.69 34.20
N CYS A 124 9.00 7.88 34.78
CA CYS A 124 9.31 8.01 36.21
C CYS A 124 8.04 7.96 37.07
N SER A 125 6.89 8.46 36.63
CA SER A 125 5.64 8.44 37.42
C SER A 125 5.06 7.04 37.59
N HIS A 126 5.37 6.12 36.67
CA HIS A 126 4.93 4.72 36.70
C HIS A 126 6.05 3.77 37.20
N SER A 127 7.06 4.28 37.87
CA SER A 127 8.23 3.52 38.36
C SER A 127 7.90 2.41 39.37
N ASN A 128 6.70 2.39 39.93
CA ASN A 128 6.21 1.29 40.76
C ASN A 128 5.76 0.06 39.94
N GLU A 129 5.41 0.25 38.63
CA GLU A 129 4.95 -0.79 37.75
C GLU A 129 6.11 -1.34 36.91
N MET A 130 6.97 -0.47 36.41
CA MET A 130 8.12 -0.79 35.57
C MET A 130 9.20 0.26 35.79
N LYS A 131 10.47 -0.13 35.79
CA LYS A 131 11.55 0.87 35.93
C LYS A 131 11.56 1.82 34.73
N PRO A 132 11.88 3.12 34.92
CA PRO A 132 12.02 4.07 33.84
C PRO A 132 12.93 3.60 32.70
N SER A 133 14.04 2.92 33.03
CA SER A 133 14.97 2.36 32.04
C SER A 133 14.30 1.30 31.21
N GLU A 134 13.56 0.37 31.79
CA GLU A 134 12.86 -0.73 31.10
C GLU A 134 11.76 -0.16 30.19
N TYR A 135 10.98 0.80 30.69
CA TYR A 135 9.93 1.49 29.93
C TYR A 135 10.50 2.20 28.70
N LEU A 136 11.54 3.01 28.88
CA LEU A 136 12.15 3.78 27.80
C LEU A 136 12.84 2.86 26.78
N GLU A 137 13.54 1.80 27.21
CA GLU A 137 14.15 0.81 26.31
C GLU A 137 13.09 0.11 25.46
N GLU A 138 11.98 -0.30 26.05
CA GLU A 138 10.88 -0.95 25.32
C GLU A 138 10.30 -0.02 24.25
N HIS A 139 10.00 1.24 24.62
CA HIS A 139 9.40 2.21 23.71
C HIS A 139 10.37 2.67 22.61
N ILE A 140 11.64 2.85 22.93
CA ILE A 140 12.68 3.21 21.95
C ILE A 140 12.94 2.04 21.00
N ASN A 141 13.00 0.81 21.48
CA ASN A 141 13.17 -0.37 20.64
C ASN A 141 11.97 -0.57 19.70
N ASN A 142 10.77 -0.30 20.17
CA ASN A 142 9.56 -0.34 19.35
C ASN A 142 9.55 0.76 18.27
N LEU A 143 10.21 1.89 18.49
CA LEU A 143 10.40 2.96 17.50
C LEU A 143 11.59 2.72 16.58
N THR A 144 12.60 1.99 17.03
CA THR A 144 13.77 1.57 16.25
C THR A 144 13.45 0.35 15.36
N ILE A 145 12.17 0.11 15.10
CA ILE A 145 11.79 -0.85 14.05
C ILE A 145 12.54 -0.41 12.81
N ASN A 146 13.46 -1.23 12.31
CA ASN A 146 14.15 -1.08 11.03
C ASN A 146 13.14 -1.22 9.90
N VAL A 147 12.17 -0.30 9.86
CA VAL A 147 11.22 -0.20 8.78
C VAL A 147 11.90 0.59 7.71
N ASP A 148 12.24 -0.08 6.64
CA ASP A 148 12.51 0.62 5.40
C ASP A 148 11.20 1.27 4.94
N LEU A 149 10.98 2.52 5.38
CA LEU A 149 9.78 3.29 4.99
C LEU A 149 9.72 3.49 3.47
N ASN A 150 10.85 3.36 2.76
CA ASN A 150 10.84 3.39 1.31
C ASN A 150 9.98 2.27 0.72
N LEU A 151 9.77 1.17 1.46
CA LEU A 151 8.84 0.12 1.03
C LEU A 151 7.40 0.61 0.92
N LEU A 152 7.02 1.62 1.70
CA LEU A 152 5.68 2.21 1.59
C LEU A 152 5.51 3.02 0.30
N SER A 153 6.60 3.48 -0.32
CA SER A 153 6.55 4.16 -1.61
C SER A 153 6.02 3.27 -2.74
N TYR A 154 6.09 1.95 -2.61
CA TYR A 154 5.48 1.04 -3.58
C TYR A 154 3.95 1.11 -3.60
N PHE A 155 3.34 1.56 -2.50
CA PHE A 155 1.90 1.83 -2.49
C PHE A 155 1.51 3.07 -3.27
N ASN A 156 2.43 4.02 -3.51
CA ASN A 156 2.15 5.25 -4.23
C ASN A 156 1.57 5.01 -5.63
N ALA A 157 1.92 3.88 -6.27
CA ALA A 157 1.36 3.48 -7.56
C ALA A 157 -0.15 3.16 -7.52
N PHE A 158 -0.71 2.94 -6.33
CA PHE A 158 -2.10 2.55 -6.09
C PHE A 158 -2.88 3.61 -5.31
N LEU A 159 -2.21 4.68 -4.87
CA LEU A 159 -2.81 5.74 -4.08
C LEU A 159 -3.21 6.91 -4.98
N PRO A 160 -4.29 7.63 -4.67
CA PRO A 160 -4.59 8.92 -5.27
C PRO A 160 -3.45 9.91 -5.04
N ASP A 161 -3.26 10.84 -5.97
CA ASP A 161 -2.12 11.78 -5.97
C ASP A 161 -2.03 12.63 -4.69
N ASP A 162 -3.16 13.06 -4.15
CA ASP A 162 -3.25 13.82 -2.91
C ASP A 162 -2.77 12.99 -1.71
N LEU A 163 -3.26 11.77 -1.57
CA LEU A 163 -2.85 10.85 -0.50
C LEU A 163 -1.38 10.42 -0.66
N SER A 164 -0.94 10.16 -1.89
CA SER A 164 0.47 9.84 -2.19
C SER A 164 1.41 10.96 -1.76
N THR A 165 1.06 12.21 -2.05
CA THR A 165 1.83 13.39 -1.66
C THR A 165 1.91 13.52 -0.14
N GLU A 166 0.79 13.34 0.55
CA GLU A 166 0.71 13.42 2.00
C GLU A 166 1.53 12.31 2.69
N ILE A 167 1.43 11.08 2.19
CA ILE A 167 2.22 9.94 2.70
C ILE A 167 3.71 10.17 2.47
N THR A 168 4.11 10.68 1.33
CA THR A 168 5.51 11.01 1.04
C THR A 168 6.04 12.10 1.99
N GLY A 169 5.24 13.11 2.29
CA GLY A 169 5.55 14.12 3.30
C GLY A 169 5.78 13.51 4.67
N LEU A 170 4.84 12.68 5.15
CA LEU A 170 4.98 11.99 6.45
C LEU A 170 6.21 11.08 6.51
N ILE A 171 6.54 10.37 5.41
CA ILE A 171 7.74 9.53 5.34
C ILE A 171 9.01 10.38 5.47
N SER A 172 9.05 11.55 4.85
CA SER A 172 10.20 12.46 4.94
C SER A 172 10.38 13.07 6.32
N ASP A 173 9.28 13.28 7.04
CA ASP A 173 9.28 13.86 8.39
C ASP A 173 9.66 12.84 9.48
N ILE A 174 9.51 11.54 9.19
CA ILE A 174 9.95 10.47 10.10
C ILE A 174 11.48 10.37 10.02
N ASN A 175 12.15 11.11 10.88
CA ASN A 175 13.60 11.06 10.99
C ASN A 175 13.99 10.03 12.07
N PHE A 176 14.47 8.84 11.63
CA PHE A 176 14.97 7.80 12.53
C PHE A 176 16.25 8.25 13.23
N VAL A 177 16.11 9.18 14.17
CA VAL A 177 17.15 9.46 15.13
C VAL A 177 17.24 8.24 16.02
N ASN A 178 18.43 7.66 16.14
CA ASN A 178 18.66 6.59 17.10
C ASN A 178 18.60 7.17 18.51
N CYS A 179 17.40 7.21 19.08
CA CYS A 179 17.15 7.76 20.42
C CYS A 179 17.94 7.02 21.50
N GLY A 180 18.31 5.76 21.26
CA GLY A 180 19.17 4.98 22.14
C GLY A 180 20.59 5.56 22.33
N ASN A 181 21.08 6.39 21.41
CA ASN A 181 22.37 7.05 21.57
C ASN A 181 22.36 8.10 22.68
N TYR A 182 21.22 8.74 22.92
CA TYR A 182 21.06 9.79 23.93
C TYR A 182 20.56 9.22 25.25
N LEU A 183 19.76 8.18 25.24
CA LEU A 183 19.29 7.44 26.40
C LEU A 183 20.19 6.20 26.64
N ASN A 184 21.49 6.44 26.79
CA ASN A 184 22.44 5.38 27.07
C ASN A 184 22.24 4.79 28.47
N LYS A 185 22.87 3.65 28.77
CA LYS A 185 22.72 2.91 30.02
C LYS A 185 22.96 3.75 31.27
N ASN A 186 23.87 4.74 31.21
CA ASN A 186 24.18 5.58 32.37
C ASN A 186 23.03 6.55 32.67
N VAL A 187 22.45 7.15 31.60
CA VAL A 187 21.28 8.04 31.73
C VAL A 187 20.07 7.25 32.22
N LEU A 188 19.82 6.08 31.66
CA LEU A 188 18.71 5.20 32.08
C LEU A 188 18.85 4.79 33.55
N SER A 189 20.06 4.41 34.00
CA SER A 189 20.33 4.08 35.39
C SER A 189 20.18 5.29 36.34
N ALA A 190 20.51 6.49 35.86
CA ALA A 190 20.28 7.71 36.62
C ALA A 190 18.78 7.99 36.78
N LEU A 191 17.97 7.80 35.75
CA LEU A 191 16.51 7.93 35.82
C LEU A 191 15.89 6.96 36.82
N ASP A 192 16.34 5.69 36.84
CA ASP A 192 15.92 4.73 37.87
C ASP A 192 16.25 5.15 39.29
N THR A 193 17.38 5.86 39.48
CA THR A 193 17.81 6.36 40.76
C THR A 193 17.01 7.60 41.18
N ILE A 194 16.77 8.51 40.22
CA ILE A 194 15.99 9.74 40.46
C ILE A 194 14.55 9.39 40.82
N SER A 195 13.89 8.49 40.08
CA SER A 195 12.51 8.09 40.34
C SER A 195 12.32 7.45 41.72
N LYS A 196 13.30 6.66 42.18
CA LYS A 196 13.29 6.08 43.52
C LYS A 196 13.51 7.12 44.62
N LYS A 197 14.41 8.08 44.40
CA LYS A 197 14.74 9.11 45.35
C LYS A 197 13.65 10.17 45.49
N PHE A 198 12.99 10.45 44.38
CA PHE A 198 11.94 11.46 44.27
C PHE A 198 10.72 10.82 43.62
N PRO A 199 9.87 10.10 44.35
CA PRO A 199 8.65 9.53 43.82
C PRO A 199 7.71 10.60 43.29
N TYR A 200 7.12 10.37 42.11
CA TYR A 200 6.21 11.30 41.46
C TYR A 200 5.05 11.73 42.37
N ASP A 201 4.47 10.79 43.12
CA ASP A 201 3.32 11.01 44.01
C ASP A 201 3.58 12.10 45.07
N THR A 202 4.86 12.40 45.37
CA THR A 202 5.22 13.44 46.30
C THR A 202 5.15 14.87 45.75
N ILE A 203 5.19 14.97 44.40
CA ILE A 203 5.15 16.23 43.64
C ILE A 203 3.82 16.38 42.95
N ASN A 204 3.36 15.33 42.28
CA ASN A 204 2.10 15.22 41.55
C ASN A 204 1.83 16.41 40.62
N ASP A 205 2.86 16.88 39.94
CA ASP A 205 2.87 18.01 39.02
C ASP A 205 3.92 17.72 37.94
N ASP A 206 3.49 17.51 36.69
CA ASP A 206 4.34 17.04 35.59
C ASP A 206 5.47 18.02 35.28
N GLU A 207 5.19 19.35 35.29
CA GLU A 207 6.20 20.35 34.95
C GLU A 207 7.28 20.43 36.01
N LYS A 208 6.88 20.50 37.28
CA LYS A 208 7.83 20.53 38.40
C LYS A 208 8.63 19.23 38.51
N TYR A 209 7.98 18.12 38.23
CA TYR A 209 8.68 16.82 38.21
C TYR A 209 9.69 16.72 37.09
N LEU A 210 9.35 17.22 35.90
CA LEU A 210 10.26 17.28 34.77
C LEU A 210 11.48 18.18 35.05
N GLU A 211 11.26 19.35 35.65
CA GLU A 211 12.34 20.22 36.06
C GLU A 211 13.26 19.50 37.03
N LEU A 212 12.71 18.84 38.04
CA LEU A 212 13.50 18.07 39.02
C LEU A 212 14.31 16.96 38.35
N ILE A 213 13.73 16.24 37.40
CA ILE A 213 14.46 15.21 36.61
C ILE A 213 15.63 15.86 35.88
N TYR A 214 15.39 16.96 35.17
CA TYR A 214 16.43 17.63 34.39
C TYR A 214 17.53 18.23 35.25
N GLU A 215 17.21 18.84 36.38
CA GLU A 215 18.21 19.36 37.34
C GLU A 215 19.10 18.23 37.86
N ASN A 216 18.53 17.09 38.21
CA ASN A 216 19.31 15.95 38.68
C ASN A 216 20.16 15.33 37.56
N LEU A 217 19.65 15.22 36.34
CA LEU A 217 20.43 14.76 35.21
C LEU A 217 21.56 15.73 34.84
N SER A 218 21.28 17.05 34.88
CA SER A 218 22.29 18.08 34.63
C SER A 218 23.44 18.02 35.64
N TYR A 219 23.13 17.78 36.91
CA TYR A 219 24.15 17.61 37.96
C TYR A 219 25.15 16.48 37.64
N TYR A 220 24.67 15.36 37.03
CA TYR A 220 25.52 14.21 36.73
C TYR A 220 26.17 14.28 35.35
N PHE A 221 25.52 14.86 34.36
CA PHE A 221 25.90 14.77 32.95
C PHE A 221 26.17 16.13 32.28
N GLY A 222 25.79 17.23 32.92
CA GLY A 222 25.89 18.59 32.37
C GLY A 222 24.68 18.96 31.45
N ASP A 223 24.46 20.28 31.31
CA ASP A 223 23.32 20.87 30.64
C ASP A 223 23.24 20.44 29.14
N GLY A 224 24.37 20.39 28.43
CA GLY A 224 24.40 19.98 27.04
C GLY A 224 23.90 18.55 26.82
N THR A 225 24.09 17.65 27.79
CA THR A 225 23.55 16.30 27.75
C THR A 225 22.04 16.29 27.97
N VAL A 226 21.56 17.12 28.91
CA VAL A 226 20.13 17.28 29.17
C VAL A 226 19.39 17.82 27.97
N ASP A 227 19.92 18.81 27.27
CA ASP A 227 19.34 19.36 26.04
C ASP A 227 19.33 18.33 24.93
N ALA A 228 20.38 17.51 24.80
CA ALA A 228 20.39 16.41 23.84
C ALA A 228 19.33 15.34 24.12
N ILE A 229 19.13 15.00 25.42
CA ILE A 229 18.10 14.05 25.85
C ILE A 229 16.70 14.61 25.56
N ARG A 230 16.45 15.89 25.90
CA ARG A 230 15.17 16.56 25.62
C ARG A 230 14.84 16.50 24.11
N ASN A 231 15.77 16.94 23.27
CA ASN A 231 15.61 16.93 21.83
C ASN A 231 15.40 15.52 21.26
N ALA A 232 16.06 14.51 21.85
CA ALA A 232 15.88 13.12 21.42
C ALA A 232 14.48 12.61 21.75
N ILE A 233 13.95 12.90 22.93
CA ILE A 233 12.61 12.48 23.35
C ILE A 233 11.55 13.15 22.50
N ASP A 234 11.67 14.45 22.24
CA ASP A 234 10.74 15.19 21.37
C ASP A 234 10.71 14.61 19.96
N LYS A 235 11.88 14.31 19.39
CA LYS A 235 11.97 13.67 18.07
C LYS A 235 11.39 12.27 18.08
N CYS A 236 11.59 11.48 19.13
CA CYS A 236 11.00 10.16 19.25
C CYS A 236 9.47 10.22 19.32
N ASN A 237 8.91 11.16 20.07
CA ASN A 237 7.47 11.38 20.16
C ASN A 237 6.89 11.77 18.79
N ASN A 238 7.49 12.75 18.12
CA ASN A 238 7.05 13.21 16.80
C ASN A 238 7.12 12.08 15.76
N ASN A 239 8.17 11.26 15.76
CA ASN A 239 8.29 10.11 14.88
C ASN A 239 7.19 9.08 15.14
N LYS A 240 6.85 8.83 16.41
CA LYS A 240 5.76 7.93 16.78
C LYS A 240 4.42 8.44 16.25
N GLU A 241 4.11 9.72 16.47
CA GLU A 241 2.86 10.33 16.02
C GLU A 241 2.75 10.30 14.49
N ASN A 242 3.81 10.67 13.79
CA ASN A 242 3.86 10.62 12.32
C ASN A 242 3.71 9.19 11.78
N LEU A 243 4.32 8.19 12.42
CA LEU A 243 4.20 6.79 12.03
C LEU A 243 2.76 6.28 12.25
N ILE A 244 2.15 6.62 13.38
CA ILE A 244 0.75 6.28 13.67
C ILE A 244 -0.18 6.90 12.62
N LEU A 245 0.02 8.18 12.31
CA LEU A 245 -0.77 8.90 11.31
C LEU A 245 -0.61 8.28 9.92
N LEU A 246 0.62 8.00 9.50
CA LEU A 246 0.95 7.36 8.23
C LEU A 246 0.20 6.03 8.06
N ILE A 247 0.34 5.14 9.04
CA ILE A 247 -0.28 3.81 9.00
C ILE A 247 -1.81 3.91 9.04
N SER A 248 -2.33 4.84 9.85
CA SER A 248 -3.77 5.08 9.93
C SER A 248 -4.34 5.52 8.58
N LYS A 249 -3.67 6.44 7.87
CA LYS A 249 -4.09 6.89 6.54
C LYS A 249 -4.10 5.76 5.52
N ILE A 250 -3.05 4.96 5.44
CA ILE A 250 -2.99 3.79 4.56
C ILE A 250 -4.09 2.79 4.92
N LYS A 251 -4.29 2.50 6.20
CA LYS A 251 -5.34 1.59 6.66
C LYS A 251 -6.74 2.08 6.28
N ASN A 252 -7.02 3.37 6.45
CA ASN A 252 -8.30 3.96 6.10
C ASN A 252 -8.55 3.89 4.60
N TYR A 253 -7.53 4.18 3.79
CA TYR A 253 -7.64 4.05 2.34
C TYR A 253 -7.89 2.60 1.90
N LEU A 254 -7.15 1.64 2.44
CA LEU A 254 -7.36 0.22 2.13
C LEU A 254 -8.74 -0.31 2.54
N ASN A 255 -9.40 0.32 3.51
CA ASN A 255 -10.78 0.02 3.91
C ASN A 255 -11.83 0.86 3.16
N SER A 256 -11.43 1.72 2.24
CA SER A 256 -12.36 2.61 1.54
C SER A 256 -13.23 1.87 0.52
N ASP A 257 -14.38 2.46 0.21
CA ASP A 257 -15.28 1.98 -0.85
C ASP A 257 -14.62 2.01 -2.23
N GLU A 258 -13.64 2.87 -2.43
CA GLU A 258 -12.87 2.96 -3.67
C GLU A 258 -12.04 1.71 -3.88
N ILE A 259 -11.26 1.29 -2.88
CA ILE A 259 -10.50 0.02 -2.94
C ILE A 259 -11.44 -1.17 -3.10
N ALA A 260 -12.57 -1.18 -2.38
CA ALA A 260 -13.56 -2.25 -2.52
C ALA A 260 -14.08 -2.34 -3.96
N ARG A 261 -14.37 -1.20 -4.62
CA ARG A 261 -14.76 -1.16 -6.04
C ARG A 261 -13.65 -1.62 -6.97
N GLN A 262 -12.41 -1.17 -6.77
CA GLN A 262 -11.27 -1.61 -7.58
C GLN A 262 -11.07 -3.12 -7.50
N ILE A 263 -11.12 -3.69 -6.29
CA ILE A 263 -11.03 -5.14 -6.08
C ILE A 263 -12.20 -5.86 -6.75
N TYR A 264 -13.41 -5.31 -6.67
CA TYR A 264 -14.56 -5.86 -7.37
C TYR A 264 -14.31 -5.91 -8.88
N TYR A 265 -13.84 -4.84 -9.50
CA TYR A 265 -13.51 -4.83 -10.94
C TYR A 265 -12.40 -5.84 -11.29
N ILE A 266 -11.36 -5.94 -10.49
CA ILE A 266 -10.29 -6.94 -10.70
C ILE A 266 -10.87 -8.36 -10.66
N LYS A 267 -11.79 -8.66 -9.73
CA LYS A 267 -12.48 -9.95 -9.64
C LYS A 267 -13.34 -10.22 -10.87
N GLU A 268 -14.09 -9.24 -11.34
CA GLU A 268 -14.94 -9.40 -12.54
C GLU A 268 -14.09 -9.58 -13.79
N ILE A 269 -12.99 -8.86 -13.95
CA ILE A 269 -12.05 -9.07 -15.06
C ILE A 269 -11.44 -10.48 -14.97
N ARG A 270 -11.01 -10.93 -13.79
CA ARG A 270 -10.47 -12.29 -13.61
C ARG A 270 -11.49 -13.36 -14.01
N LYS A 271 -12.72 -13.23 -13.53
CA LYS A 271 -13.82 -14.13 -13.89
C LYS A 271 -14.09 -14.15 -15.40
N MET A 272 -13.99 -12.99 -16.05
CA MET A 272 -14.10 -12.89 -17.49
C MET A 272 -12.95 -13.65 -18.19
N LEU A 273 -11.69 -13.46 -17.72
CA LEU A 273 -10.53 -14.14 -18.29
C LEU A 273 -10.62 -15.67 -18.11
N ASP A 274 -11.07 -16.14 -16.95
CA ASP A 274 -11.24 -17.57 -16.68
C ASP A 274 -12.33 -18.22 -17.55
N ASN A 275 -13.32 -17.44 -17.98
CA ASN A 275 -14.41 -17.89 -18.84
C ASN A 275 -14.17 -17.57 -20.34
N SER A 276 -13.14 -16.80 -20.68
CA SER A 276 -12.78 -16.48 -22.05
C SER A 276 -11.79 -17.52 -22.59
N LEU A 277 -11.83 -17.70 -23.91
CA LEU A 277 -10.78 -18.39 -24.62
C LEU A 277 -9.86 -17.31 -25.21
N PRO A 278 -8.70 -17.03 -24.58
CA PRO A 278 -7.80 -16.00 -25.07
C PRO A 278 -7.21 -16.39 -26.41
N GLY A 279 -6.98 -15.40 -27.26
CA GLY A 279 -6.34 -15.58 -28.54
C GLY A 279 -6.93 -14.67 -29.64
N PHE A 280 -6.16 -14.44 -30.69
CA PHE A 280 -6.60 -13.61 -31.80
C PHE A 280 -7.58 -14.36 -32.70
N ASP A 281 -8.47 -13.63 -33.37
CA ASP A 281 -9.31 -14.15 -34.43
C ASP A 281 -8.67 -13.83 -35.79
N PHE A 282 -8.81 -14.78 -36.73
CA PHE A 282 -8.30 -14.64 -38.06
C PHE A 282 -9.42 -14.80 -39.07
N PHE A 283 -9.52 -13.85 -39.98
CA PHE A 283 -10.61 -13.75 -40.95
C PHE A 283 -10.08 -13.66 -42.36
N VAL A 284 -10.92 -14.07 -43.31
CA VAL A 284 -10.68 -13.92 -44.77
C VAL A 284 -11.92 -13.36 -45.44
N SER A 285 -11.72 -12.46 -46.42
CA SER A 285 -12.76 -11.92 -47.28
C SER A 285 -12.31 -11.95 -48.73
N ASN A 286 -13.28 -12.19 -49.65
CA ASN A 286 -13.09 -12.11 -51.09
C ASN A 286 -13.48 -10.72 -51.65
N ASP A 287 -14.29 -9.96 -50.94
CA ASP A 287 -14.88 -8.69 -51.38
C ASP A 287 -14.56 -7.48 -50.49
N GLY A 288 -13.85 -7.71 -49.39
CA GLY A 288 -13.54 -6.70 -48.43
C GLY A 288 -14.69 -6.28 -47.51
N LEU A 289 -15.89 -6.83 -47.71
CA LEU A 289 -17.08 -6.54 -46.91
C LEU A 289 -17.56 -7.76 -46.13
N ASN A 290 -17.58 -8.93 -46.76
CA ASN A 290 -18.04 -10.15 -46.12
C ASN A 290 -16.85 -11.02 -45.73
N PHE A 291 -16.79 -11.34 -44.42
CA PHE A 291 -15.67 -12.06 -43.83
C PHE A 291 -16.09 -13.43 -43.30
N ASN A 292 -15.20 -14.40 -43.49
CA ASN A 292 -15.29 -15.72 -42.89
C ASN A 292 -14.20 -15.86 -41.86
N ARG A 293 -14.55 -16.29 -40.63
CA ARG A 293 -13.58 -16.58 -39.59
C ARG A 293 -12.88 -17.89 -39.90
N ILE A 294 -11.55 -17.85 -40.04
CA ILE A 294 -10.70 -19.03 -40.30
C ILE A 294 -10.39 -19.71 -38.96
N THR A 295 -10.03 -18.94 -37.97
CA THR A 295 -9.75 -19.45 -36.64
C THR A 295 -10.26 -18.51 -35.55
N ARG A 296 -10.57 -19.07 -34.41
CA ARG A 296 -10.95 -18.40 -33.19
C ARG A 296 -9.93 -18.76 -32.11
N ASN A 297 -9.50 -17.75 -31.31
CA ASN A 297 -8.59 -17.91 -30.20
C ASN A 297 -7.17 -18.38 -30.56
N GLY A 298 -6.69 -17.99 -31.71
CA GLY A 298 -5.34 -18.34 -32.18
C GLY A 298 -5.22 -19.76 -32.74
N PHE A 299 -3.97 -20.16 -32.94
CA PHE A 299 -3.59 -21.51 -33.35
C PHE A 299 -3.14 -22.35 -32.18
#